data_282c0b149363684c016fae418358311e
#
_entry.id   282c0b149363684c016fae418358311e
#
_cell.length_a   1.000
_cell.length_b   1.000
_cell.length_c   1.000
_cell.angle_alpha   90.00
_cell.angle_beta   90.00
_cell.angle_gamma   90.00
#
_symmetry.space_group_name_H-M   'P 1'
#
loop_
_entity.id
_entity.type
_entity.pdbx_description
1 polymer ?
#
loop_
_entity_poly.entity_id
_entity_poly.type
_entity_poly.pdbx_seq_one_letter_code
_entity_poly.pdbx_strand_id
1 'polypeptide(L)'
;MPDYNVFPDYKTRKEIINELCDRYKFIKHCFAGKSVCGRGIDVLHIGNTKNRVLYCGGFHGSEYLTILALLKFFEECCEAMESDKTVGGCKIGNFLSIRGLTIVPCVNPDGTEIALHGSDAAFKYKPLVEKVCTDTYKWQANARGVDINHNFNAGWCRLKPVSYTHLRA
;
A
#
# COMPACT_ATOMS: atom_id res chain seq x y z
N MET A 1 -16.98 11.38 -3.57
CA MET A 1 -16.46 10.31 -2.70
C MET A 1 -15.70 9.34 -3.59
N PRO A 2 -14.48 8.93 -3.22
CA PRO A 2 -13.74 7.98 -4.02
C PRO A 2 -14.54 6.70 -4.29
N ASP A 3 -14.39 6.16 -5.50
CA ASP A 3 -14.94 4.85 -5.84
C ASP A 3 -13.96 3.77 -5.39
N TYR A 4 -14.40 2.86 -4.55
CA TYR A 4 -13.62 1.71 -4.08
C TYR A 4 -14.00 0.40 -4.79
N ASN A 5 -14.89 0.46 -5.79
CA ASN A 5 -15.28 -0.67 -6.64
C ASN A 5 -14.41 -0.75 -7.91
N VAL A 6 -13.11 -0.51 -7.74
CA VAL A 6 -12.14 -0.37 -8.83
C VAL A 6 -10.90 -1.21 -8.57
N PHE A 7 -10.13 -1.48 -9.61
CA PHE A 7 -8.78 -2.01 -9.42
C PHE A 7 -7.83 -0.87 -9.03
N PRO A 8 -7.12 -0.98 -7.88
CA PRO A 8 -6.27 0.10 -7.38
C PRO A 8 -4.88 0.08 -8.03
N ASP A 9 -4.84 0.18 -9.35
CA ASP A 9 -3.61 0.41 -10.07
C ASP A 9 -2.95 1.74 -9.65
N TYR A 10 -1.75 2.02 -10.14
CA TYR A 10 -1.01 3.20 -9.70
C TYR A 10 -1.76 4.49 -9.97
N LYS A 11 -2.42 4.60 -11.14
CA LYS A 11 -3.18 5.79 -11.53
C LYS A 11 -4.42 5.96 -10.68
N THR A 12 -5.26 4.95 -10.59
CA THR A 12 -6.51 4.97 -9.82
C THR A 12 -6.25 5.24 -8.35
N ARG A 13 -5.22 4.61 -7.78
CA ARG A 13 -4.82 4.87 -6.40
C ARG A 13 -4.41 6.33 -6.17
N LYS A 14 -3.67 6.94 -7.11
CA LYS A 14 -3.32 8.35 -7.04
C LYS A 14 -4.54 9.26 -7.11
N GLU A 15 -5.52 8.92 -7.95
CA GLU A 15 -6.78 9.65 -8.05
C GLU A 15 -7.54 9.62 -6.72
N ILE A 16 -7.70 8.44 -6.11
CA ILE A 16 -8.30 8.29 -4.78
C ILE A 16 -7.56 9.13 -3.73
N ILE A 17 -6.23 9.03 -3.67
CA ILE A 17 -5.43 9.77 -2.70
C ILE A 17 -5.58 11.28 -2.88
N ASN A 18 -5.57 11.78 -4.12
CA ASN A 18 -5.74 13.19 -4.42
C ASN A 18 -7.13 13.66 -3.99
N GLU A 19 -8.20 12.90 -4.31
CA GLU A 19 -9.56 13.23 -3.88
C GLU A 19 -9.69 13.31 -2.35
N LEU A 20 -9.06 12.37 -1.62
CA LEU A 20 -9.01 12.41 -0.14
C LEU A 20 -8.29 13.66 0.37
N CYS A 21 -7.13 13.99 -0.20
CA CYS A 21 -6.36 15.18 0.19
C CYS A 21 -7.08 16.49 -0.17
N ASP A 22 -7.84 16.49 -1.26
CA ASP A 22 -8.63 17.64 -1.65
C ASP A 22 -9.84 17.85 -0.73
N ARG A 23 -10.48 16.78 -0.31
CA ARG A 23 -11.61 16.83 0.61
C ARG A 23 -11.19 17.13 2.05
N TYR A 24 -10.14 16.49 2.54
CA TYR A 24 -9.69 16.59 3.94
C TYR A 24 -8.34 17.29 4.04
N LYS A 25 -8.36 18.61 4.16
CA LYS A 25 -7.15 19.47 4.13
C LYS A 25 -6.18 19.25 5.30
N PHE A 26 -6.58 18.54 6.33
CA PHE A 26 -5.72 18.14 7.44
C PHE A 26 -4.87 16.88 7.14
N ILE A 27 -5.11 16.17 6.03
CA ILE A 27 -4.27 15.07 5.61
C ILE A 27 -2.89 15.60 5.22
N LYS A 28 -1.85 15.00 5.81
CA LYS A 28 -0.45 15.22 5.39
C LYS A 28 -0.06 14.10 4.45
N HIS A 29 0.22 14.44 3.19
CA HIS A 29 0.66 13.50 2.17
C HIS A 29 2.14 13.73 1.86
N CYS A 30 2.91 12.65 1.79
CA CYS A 30 4.30 12.64 1.34
C CYS A 30 4.65 11.29 0.68
N PHE A 31 5.89 11.13 0.27
CA PHE A 31 6.40 9.87 -0.28
C PHE A 31 7.44 9.27 0.66
N ALA A 32 7.34 7.96 0.94
CA ALA A 32 8.40 7.21 1.61
C ALA A 32 9.63 7.01 0.70
N GLY A 33 9.43 7.07 -0.61
CA GLY A 33 10.46 6.86 -1.61
C GLY A 33 9.87 6.46 -2.95
N LYS A 34 10.70 5.83 -3.79
CA LYS A 34 10.28 5.29 -5.08
C LYS A 34 10.51 3.79 -5.14
N SER A 35 9.61 3.10 -5.84
CA SER A 35 9.77 1.69 -6.17
C SER A 35 10.92 1.46 -7.17
N VAL A 36 11.20 0.19 -7.44
CA VAL A 36 12.22 -0.23 -8.42
C VAL A 36 11.95 0.32 -9.82
N CYS A 37 10.67 0.44 -10.20
CA CYS A 37 10.23 1.02 -11.46
C CYS A 37 10.00 2.54 -11.40
N GLY A 38 10.35 3.19 -10.29
CA GLY A 38 10.26 4.65 -10.13
C GLY A 38 8.91 5.17 -9.68
N ARG A 39 7.94 4.31 -9.36
CA ARG A 39 6.62 4.71 -8.83
C ARG A 39 6.75 5.22 -7.39
N GLY A 40 6.11 6.34 -7.07
CA GLY A 40 6.09 6.89 -5.71
C GLY A 40 5.37 5.95 -4.74
N ILE A 41 5.92 5.81 -3.52
CA ILE A 41 5.29 5.09 -2.41
C ILE A 41 4.63 6.12 -1.51
N ASP A 42 3.32 6.22 -1.60
CA ASP A 42 2.53 7.22 -0.90
C ASP A 42 2.43 6.94 0.60
N VAL A 43 2.51 7.99 1.39
CA VAL A 43 2.31 7.99 2.84
C VAL A 43 1.29 9.06 3.19
N LEU A 44 0.21 8.66 3.85
CA LEU A 44 -0.81 9.57 4.36
C LEU A 44 -0.79 9.57 5.88
N HIS A 45 -0.98 10.75 6.47
CA HIS A 45 -0.97 10.90 7.91
C HIS A 45 -2.07 11.87 8.38
N ILE A 46 -2.73 11.52 9.49
CA ILE A 46 -3.67 12.37 10.23
C ILE A 46 -3.39 12.31 11.73
N GLY A 47 -3.72 13.38 12.44
CA GLY A 47 -3.63 13.47 13.89
C GLY A 47 -2.22 13.72 14.44
N ASN A 48 -1.93 13.19 15.61
CA ASN A 48 -0.70 13.44 16.36
C ASN A 48 0.55 12.93 15.63
N THR A 49 1.58 13.77 15.53
CA THR A 49 2.81 13.44 14.80
C THR A 49 3.89 12.75 15.64
N LYS A 50 3.79 12.79 16.98
CA LYS A 50 4.79 12.23 17.88
C LYS A 50 4.53 10.74 18.17
N ASN A 51 3.27 10.40 18.41
CA ASN A 51 2.84 9.03 18.69
C ASN A 51 1.97 8.53 17.54
N ARG A 52 2.52 7.69 16.66
CA ARG A 52 1.83 7.26 15.46
C ARG A 52 1.65 5.74 15.43
N VAL A 53 0.48 5.32 14.97
CA VAL A 53 0.24 3.95 14.52
C VAL A 53 0.46 3.93 13.01
N LEU A 54 1.18 2.92 12.53
CA LEU A 54 1.45 2.71 11.10
C LEU A 54 0.69 1.47 10.61
N TYR A 55 -0.10 1.65 9.56
CA TYR A 55 -0.67 0.55 8.80
C TYR A 55 -0.13 0.56 7.37
N CYS A 56 0.21 -0.62 6.87
CA CYS A 56 0.74 -0.82 5.53
C CYS A 56 -0.09 -1.86 4.79
N GLY A 57 -0.43 -1.58 3.53
CA GLY A 57 -1.11 -2.50 2.62
C GLY A 57 -0.28 -2.76 1.36
N GLY A 58 -0.75 -3.67 0.52
CA GLY A 58 -0.18 -3.92 -0.79
C GLY A 58 1.30 -4.35 -0.77
N PHE A 59 1.68 -5.27 0.13
CA PHE A 59 3.01 -5.88 0.13
C PHE A 59 3.17 -6.84 -1.04
N HIS A 60 2.18 -7.69 -1.26
CA HIS A 60 2.15 -8.61 -2.37
C HIS A 60 1.30 -8.05 -3.52
N GLY A 61 1.75 -8.23 -4.75
CA GLY A 61 1.12 -7.63 -5.92
C GLY A 61 -0.34 -8.02 -6.11
N SER A 62 -0.67 -9.30 -5.92
CA SER A 62 -2.03 -9.82 -6.10
C SER A 62 -2.98 -9.50 -4.95
N GLU A 63 -2.47 -9.00 -3.81
CA GLU A 63 -3.28 -8.68 -2.62
C GLU A 63 -3.79 -7.23 -2.61
N TYR A 64 -4.17 -6.72 -3.77
CA TYR A 64 -4.56 -5.32 -3.97
C TYR A 64 -5.82 -4.91 -3.20
N LEU A 65 -6.67 -5.84 -2.76
CA LEU A 65 -7.81 -5.51 -1.91
C LEU A 65 -7.39 -4.88 -0.57
N THR A 66 -6.21 -5.21 -0.07
CA THR A 66 -5.67 -4.61 1.15
C THR A 66 -5.41 -3.11 1.00
N ILE A 67 -5.12 -2.66 -0.22
CA ILE A 67 -4.92 -1.24 -0.58
C ILE A 67 -6.25 -0.49 -0.44
N LEU A 68 -7.31 -1.02 -1.05
CA LEU A 68 -8.65 -0.40 -1.01
C LEU A 68 -9.22 -0.39 0.41
N ALA A 69 -9.09 -1.51 1.12
CA ALA A 69 -9.55 -1.60 2.51
C ALA A 69 -8.86 -0.55 3.40
N LEU A 70 -7.55 -0.36 3.22
CA LEU A 70 -6.78 0.60 4.01
C LEU A 70 -7.13 2.06 3.65
N LEU A 71 -7.31 2.37 2.37
CA LEU A 71 -7.74 3.69 1.92
C LEU A 71 -9.16 4.00 2.40
N LYS A 72 -10.08 3.03 2.32
CA LYS A 72 -11.45 3.20 2.82
C LYS A 72 -11.50 3.40 4.33
N PHE A 73 -10.76 2.60 5.09
CA PHE A 73 -10.62 2.78 6.54
C PHE A 73 -10.07 4.17 6.88
N PHE A 74 -9.08 4.65 6.12
CA PHE A 74 -8.50 5.98 6.35
C PHE A 74 -9.52 7.09 6.06
N GLU A 75 -10.31 6.98 4.98
CA GLU A 75 -11.41 7.90 4.69
C GLU A 75 -12.43 7.94 5.83
N GLU A 76 -12.85 6.78 6.34
CA GLU A 76 -13.80 6.69 7.45
C GLU A 76 -13.25 7.37 8.72
N CYS A 77 -11.95 7.25 8.99
CA CYS A 77 -11.30 7.98 10.08
C CYS A 77 -11.30 9.50 9.85
N CYS A 78 -11.07 9.95 8.61
CA CYS A 78 -11.14 11.37 8.26
C CYS A 78 -12.55 11.93 8.43
N GLU A 79 -13.56 11.22 7.92
CA GLU A 79 -14.97 11.61 8.06
C GLU A 79 -15.39 11.68 9.53
N ALA A 80 -15.00 10.66 10.31
CA ALA A 80 -15.32 10.61 11.74
C ALA A 80 -14.62 11.72 12.54
N MET A 81 -13.43 12.14 12.12
CA MET A 81 -12.73 13.27 12.72
C MET A 81 -13.44 14.59 12.48
N GLU A 82 -14.00 14.82 11.27
CA GLU A 82 -14.77 16.03 10.96
C GLU A 82 -16.15 16.07 11.64
N SER A 83 -16.81 14.92 11.76
CA SER A 83 -18.21 14.82 12.21
C SER A 83 -18.38 14.39 13.67
N ASP A 84 -17.28 14.30 14.46
CA ASP A 84 -17.22 13.76 15.84
C ASP A 84 -17.90 12.39 15.97
N LYS A 85 -17.82 11.56 14.94
CA LYS A 85 -18.36 10.21 14.92
C LYS A 85 -17.40 9.19 15.54
N THR A 86 -17.91 7.97 15.71
CA THR A 86 -17.13 6.81 16.15
C THR A 86 -16.84 5.88 14.97
N VAL A 87 -15.67 5.25 14.97
CA VAL A 87 -15.33 4.12 14.11
C VAL A 87 -14.94 2.96 15.02
N GLY A 88 -15.56 1.79 14.82
CA GLY A 88 -15.33 0.62 15.66
C GLY A 88 -15.60 0.87 17.17
N GLY A 89 -16.56 1.76 17.49
CA GLY A 89 -16.90 2.13 18.87
C GLY A 89 -15.96 3.15 19.53
N CYS A 90 -14.91 3.61 18.84
CA CYS A 90 -13.95 4.60 19.36
C CYS A 90 -14.24 6.00 18.80
N LYS A 91 -14.22 7.04 19.64
CA LYS A 91 -14.22 8.44 19.20
C LYS A 91 -12.89 8.76 18.54
N ILE A 92 -12.89 8.87 17.21
CA ILE A 92 -11.69 9.01 16.40
C ILE A 92 -10.95 10.32 16.69
N GLY A 93 -11.65 11.43 16.86
CA GLY A 93 -11.03 12.72 17.22
C GLY A 93 -10.19 12.64 18.49
N ASN A 94 -10.69 12.00 19.55
CA ASN A 94 -9.95 11.81 20.81
C ASN A 94 -8.76 10.87 20.61
N PHE A 95 -8.93 9.77 19.88
CA PHE A 95 -7.84 8.85 19.59
C PHE A 95 -6.71 9.55 18.81
N LEU A 96 -7.05 10.27 17.74
CA LEU A 96 -6.08 10.94 16.87
C LEU A 96 -5.38 12.15 17.53
N SER A 97 -5.96 12.74 18.57
CA SER A 97 -5.28 13.77 19.36
C SER A 97 -4.12 13.19 20.19
N ILE A 98 -4.24 11.96 20.65
CA ILE A 98 -3.24 11.25 21.46
C ILE A 98 -2.28 10.46 20.55
N ARG A 99 -2.82 9.75 19.57
CA ARG A 99 -2.08 8.92 18.61
C ARG A 99 -2.47 9.30 17.19
N GLY A 100 -1.48 9.61 16.35
CA GLY A 100 -1.75 9.79 14.94
C GLY A 100 -1.89 8.47 14.20
N LEU A 101 -2.57 8.52 13.06
CA LEU A 101 -2.67 7.43 12.10
C LEU A 101 -1.82 7.76 10.89
N THR A 102 -0.89 6.87 10.57
CA THR A 102 -0.11 6.91 9.33
C THR A 102 -0.44 5.67 8.52
N ILE A 103 -0.70 5.82 7.24
CA ILE A 103 -0.88 4.69 6.34
C ILE A 103 0.10 4.75 5.17
N VAL A 104 0.54 3.57 4.72
CA VAL A 104 1.20 3.34 3.43
C VAL A 104 0.27 2.43 2.65
N PRO A 105 -0.61 2.97 1.80
CA PRO A 105 -1.65 2.17 1.15
C PRO A 105 -1.09 1.05 0.29
N CYS A 106 0.05 1.29 -0.38
CA CYS A 106 0.69 0.31 -1.24
C CYS A 106 2.21 0.36 -1.08
N VAL A 107 2.77 -0.63 -0.40
CA VAL A 107 4.22 -0.77 -0.20
C VAL A 107 4.91 -1.25 -1.49
N ASN A 108 4.22 -2.03 -2.32
CA ASN A 108 4.72 -2.65 -3.55
C ASN A 108 3.94 -2.20 -4.79
N PRO A 109 4.05 -0.92 -5.20
CA PRO A 109 3.32 -0.44 -6.36
C PRO A 109 3.69 -1.16 -7.66
N ASP A 110 4.94 -1.62 -7.81
CA ASP A 110 5.35 -2.37 -8.99
C ASP A 110 4.72 -3.75 -9.05
N GLY A 111 4.67 -4.46 -7.91
CA GLY A 111 4.02 -5.76 -7.83
C GLY A 111 2.54 -5.70 -8.15
N THR A 112 1.86 -4.66 -7.66
CA THR A 112 0.44 -4.44 -7.95
C THR A 112 0.21 -4.17 -9.45
N GLU A 113 1.04 -3.33 -10.07
CA GLU A 113 0.95 -3.07 -11.52
C GLU A 113 1.18 -4.33 -12.35
N ILE A 114 2.18 -5.14 -11.98
CA ILE A 114 2.46 -6.41 -12.66
C ILE A 114 1.27 -7.36 -12.51
N ALA A 115 0.70 -7.47 -11.32
CA ALA A 115 -0.46 -8.33 -11.09
C ALA A 115 -1.69 -7.91 -11.90
N LEU A 116 -1.92 -6.61 -12.06
CA LEU A 116 -3.10 -6.06 -12.73
C LEU A 116 -2.93 -5.92 -14.25
N HIS A 117 -1.71 -5.58 -14.73
CA HIS A 117 -1.47 -5.20 -16.12
C HIS A 117 -0.45 -6.08 -16.84
N GLY A 118 0.09 -7.09 -16.17
CA GLY A 118 1.03 -8.03 -16.77
C GLY A 118 2.49 -7.56 -16.71
N SER A 119 3.35 -8.33 -17.36
CA SER A 119 4.81 -8.16 -17.34
C SER A 119 5.30 -6.82 -17.90
N ASP A 120 4.55 -6.21 -18.82
CA ASP A 120 4.89 -4.91 -19.41
C ASP A 120 5.00 -3.79 -18.33
N ALA A 121 4.22 -3.90 -17.26
CA ALA A 121 4.27 -2.98 -16.14
C ALA A 121 5.60 -2.99 -15.37
N ALA A 122 6.44 -4.01 -15.58
CA ALA A 122 7.77 -4.13 -14.99
C ALA A 122 8.86 -3.38 -15.76
N PHE A 123 8.56 -2.77 -16.92
CA PHE A 123 9.48 -2.05 -17.80
C PHE A 123 10.74 -2.88 -18.12
N LYS A 124 11.93 -2.41 -17.79
CA LYS A 124 13.21 -3.11 -18.05
C LYS A 124 13.32 -4.47 -17.36
N TYR A 125 12.49 -4.74 -16.35
CA TYR A 125 12.44 -6.02 -15.64
C TYR A 125 11.44 -7.02 -16.24
N LYS A 126 10.74 -6.67 -17.33
CA LYS A 126 9.80 -7.55 -18.03
C LYS A 126 10.38 -8.95 -18.29
N PRO A 127 11.61 -9.10 -18.86
CA PRO A 127 12.15 -10.43 -19.14
C PRO A 127 12.33 -11.31 -17.87
N LEU A 128 12.61 -10.68 -16.73
CA LEU A 128 12.69 -11.40 -15.45
C LEU A 128 11.32 -11.89 -15.00
N VAL A 129 10.30 -11.03 -15.09
CA VAL A 129 8.93 -11.38 -14.71
C VAL A 129 8.42 -12.56 -15.55
N GLU A 130 8.60 -12.51 -16.88
CA GLU A 130 8.18 -13.55 -17.81
C GLU A 130 8.91 -14.89 -17.60
N LYS A 131 10.18 -14.82 -17.19
CA LYS A 131 10.97 -16.03 -16.86
C LYS A 131 10.46 -16.72 -15.58
N VAL A 132 9.97 -15.95 -14.62
CA VAL A 132 9.59 -16.44 -13.27
C VAL A 132 8.12 -16.84 -13.21
N CYS A 133 7.26 -16.13 -13.92
CA CYS A 133 5.81 -16.29 -13.78
C CYS A 133 5.11 -16.13 -15.12
N THR A 134 4.33 -17.16 -15.50
CA THR A 134 3.49 -17.13 -16.70
C THR A 134 2.12 -16.51 -16.44
N ASP A 135 1.64 -16.55 -15.19
CA ASP A 135 0.35 -15.99 -14.75
C ASP A 135 0.61 -14.83 -13.79
N THR A 136 0.82 -13.63 -14.34
CA THR A 136 1.16 -12.43 -13.57
C THR A 136 0.08 -12.02 -12.56
N TYR A 137 -1.17 -12.46 -12.73
CA TYR A 137 -2.23 -12.23 -11.76
C TYR A 137 -1.88 -12.77 -10.35
N LYS A 138 -1.01 -13.77 -10.27
CA LYS A 138 -0.49 -14.36 -9.02
C LYS A 138 0.82 -13.72 -8.55
N TRP A 139 1.28 -12.64 -9.18
CA TRP A 139 2.55 -12.02 -8.85
C TRP A 139 2.56 -11.44 -7.43
N GLN A 140 3.51 -11.87 -6.61
CA GLN A 140 3.65 -11.47 -5.20
C GLN A 140 4.78 -10.46 -5.00
N ALA A 141 5.88 -10.62 -5.73
CA ALA A 141 7.13 -9.91 -5.54
C ALA A 141 7.12 -8.46 -6.09
N ASN A 142 8.21 -7.72 -5.87
CA ASN A 142 8.46 -6.47 -6.59
C ASN A 142 8.93 -6.77 -8.04
N ALA A 143 9.25 -5.73 -8.82
CA ALA A 143 9.67 -5.91 -10.22
C ALA A 143 10.97 -6.69 -10.39
N ARG A 144 11.81 -6.81 -9.35
CA ARG A 144 13.04 -7.62 -9.36
C ARG A 144 12.83 -9.06 -8.86
N GLY A 145 11.60 -9.48 -8.63
CA GLY A 145 11.29 -10.80 -8.12
C GLY A 145 11.59 -10.99 -6.62
N VAL A 146 11.77 -9.89 -5.87
CA VAL A 146 12.01 -9.94 -4.42
C VAL A 146 10.70 -9.85 -3.67
N ASP A 147 10.43 -10.82 -2.81
CA ASP A 147 9.34 -10.76 -1.85
C ASP A 147 9.69 -9.78 -0.73
N ILE A 148 9.02 -8.63 -0.74
CA ILE A 148 9.28 -7.56 0.22
C ILE A 148 8.92 -7.99 1.63
N ASN A 149 7.83 -8.75 1.80
CA ASN A 149 7.35 -9.18 3.10
C ASN A 149 8.31 -10.16 3.80
N HIS A 150 9.03 -10.97 3.03
CA HIS A 150 10.00 -11.94 3.54
C HIS A 150 11.46 -11.43 3.50
N ASN A 151 11.70 -10.15 3.27
CA ASN A 151 13.04 -9.60 3.11
C ASN A 151 13.45 -8.59 4.19
N PHE A 152 12.71 -8.53 5.31
CA PHE A 152 13.10 -7.74 6.47
C PHE A 152 14.20 -8.45 7.28
N ASN A 153 15.13 -7.68 7.84
CA ASN A 153 16.15 -8.23 8.76
C ASN A 153 15.53 -8.50 10.16
N ALA A 154 14.56 -9.41 10.19
CA ALA A 154 13.79 -9.80 11.36
C ALA A 154 13.81 -11.32 11.56
N GLY A 155 15.01 -11.93 11.45
CA GLY A 155 15.20 -13.38 11.62
C GLY A 155 14.82 -14.22 10.39
N TRP A 156 14.64 -13.62 9.22
CA TRP A 156 14.30 -14.32 7.98
C TRP A 156 15.28 -15.43 7.60
N CYS A 157 16.56 -15.32 8.01
CA CYS A 157 17.56 -16.37 7.83
C CYS A 157 17.24 -17.67 8.59
N ARG A 158 16.33 -17.63 9.56
CA ARG A 158 15.83 -18.79 10.32
C ARG A 158 14.59 -19.43 9.67
N LEU A 159 13.97 -18.76 8.71
CA LEU A 159 12.81 -19.28 7.98
C LEU A 159 13.28 -20.40 7.07
N LYS A 160 12.67 -21.58 7.19
CA LYS A 160 12.85 -22.66 6.21
C LYS A 160 12.40 -22.14 4.84
N PRO A 161 13.13 -22.46 3.75
CA PRO A 161 12.70 -22.11 2.42
C PRO A 161 11.30 -22.70 2.19
N VAL A 162 10.30 -21.83 2.07
CA VAL A 162 8.99 -22.25 1.57
C VAL A 162 9.15 -22.37 0.05
N SER A 163 8.63 -23.41 -0.54
CA SER A 163 8.83 -23.80 -1.94
C SER A 163 8.19 -22.88 -2.97
N TYR A 164 7.97 -21.61 -2.64
CA TYR A 164 7.41 -20.63 -3.55
C TYR A 164 8.54 -19.74 -4.10
N THR A 165 8.47 -19.54 -5.37
CA THR A 165 9.31 -18.76 -6.30
C THR A 165 9.63 -17.33 -5.85
N HIS A 166 10.24 -17.14 -4.69
CA HIS A 166 10.72 -15.85 -4.28
C HIS A 166 12.24 -15.81 -4.41
N LEU A 167 12.72 -15.01 -5.35
CA LEU A 167 14.14 -14.70 -5.42
C LEU A 167 14.51 -13.92 -4.14
N ARG A 168 15.48 -14.43 -3.42
CA ARG A 168 16.10 -13.69 -2.31
C ARG A 168 17.05 -12.65 -2.88
N ALA A 169 16.97 -11.44 -2.36
CA ALA A 169 17.95 -10.41 -2.67
C ALA A 169 19.27 -10.70 -1.97
#